data_8a9ebfe0d5ff27708f25c06b0140b4ac
#
_entry.id   8a9ebfe0d5ff27708f25c06b0140b4ac
#
_cell.length_a   1.000
_cell.length_b   1.000
_cell.length_c   1.000
_cell.angle_alpha   90.00
_cell.angle_beta   90.00
_cell.angle_gamma   90.00
#
_symmetry.space_group_name_H-M   'P 1'
#
loop_
_entity.id
_entity.type
_entity.pdbx_description
1 polymer ?
#
loop_
_entity_poly.entity_id
_entity_poly.type
_entity_poly.pdbx_seq_one_letter_code
_entity_poly.pdbx_strand_id
1 'polypeptide(L)'
;MSEPTSVVDPRVPSREDCVLRYVLEKHAQNHPDRAYIRLADGASISYRKFRDSVERAAAGLAALGVRQGDFVNVWMPNGVQALRIWFAINWLGATYVPINTAYRGNVLAHVVANGGAKVMVVSADLVERLRDIDRAALRTLVVAGDLATTIPGLQITSLADLDCDAATLSPLARPIEPWDVQSIIYTSGTTGASKGVLSSYAHMWHMSGAASFPMLDENDCYLVYLPYFHVGGTLPAIGMLNRGGSIAVAGDFDTEAFWPAVRATGATYTILLGVMSTFLSKHPPSPQDRGHTLKKVTLIPLPDDSRSFAERFGVTVWTLFNMTEINVPIVSDPDPAVVGTCGKRRPGNELRIVDAHDREVPVGTVGELIIRSDAPWALNSGYYKNAEATSVAWRNGWFHTGDAFRRDADGNYFFVDRMKDALRRRGENISSFEVETEIVAHPSVRECAVVAVPNEMAEDDVLAVVAPAPGATIDPKELLEFLQPRLAHFMLPRYIRIMADLPRTPTQKVEKYVLRQQGLTPDAWDREKAGIKIRREKIRGGA
;
A
#
# COMPACT_ATOMS: atom_id res chain seq x y z
N MET A 1 26.98 8.60 -42.16
CA MET A 1 26.63 7.44 -41.32
C MET A 1 25.23 7.74 -40.78
N SER A 2 24.21 7.06 -41.30
CA SER A 2 22.85 7.17 -40.78
C SER A 2 22.86 6.68 -39.35
N GLU A 3 22.34 7.48 -38.39
CA GLU A 3 22.06 7.01 -37.03
C GLU A 3 21.27 5.72 -37.11
N PRO A 4 21.62 4.68 -36.34
CA PRO A 4 20.81 3.49 -36.30
C PRO A 4 19.42 3.90 -35.81
N THR A 5 18.38 3.59 -36.58
CA THR A 5 17.00 3.69 -36.14
C THR A 5 16.91 2.88 -34.84
N SER A 6 16.81 3.57 -33.72
CA SER A 6 16.62 2.91 -32.40
C SER A 6 15.39 2.04 -32.49
N VAL A 7 15.57 0.73 -32.40
CA VAL A 7 14.46 -0.21 -32.25
C VAL A 7 13.81 0.14 -30.91
N VAL A 8 12.67 0.80 -30.95
CA VAL A 8 11.91 1.14 -29.74
C VAL A 8 11.27 -0.16 -29.25
N ASP A 9 11.63 -0.60 -28.05
CA ASP A 9 10.97 -1.74 -27.39
C ASP A 9 9.56 -1.31 -26.98
N PRO A 10 8.50 -1.90 -27.59
CA PRO A 10 7.11 -1.49 -27.31
C PRO A 10 6.65 -1.83 -25.89
N ARG A 11 7.44 -2.59 -25.12
CA ARG A 11 7.16 -2.92 -23.72
C ARG A 11 7.60 -1.82 -22.76
N VAL A 12 8.44 -0.90 -23.19
CA VAL A 12 8.83 0.30 -22.45
C VAL A 12 7.89 1.43 -22.88
N PRO A 13 7.08 2.01 -21.98
CA PRO A 13 6.20 3.12 -22.35
C PRO A 13 7.01 4.32 -22.86
N SER A 14 6.42 5.09 -23.78
CA SER A 14 7.03 6.36 -24.17
C SER A 14 7.02 7.35 -23.00
N ARG A 15 7.87 8.38 -23.05
CA ARG A 15 7.86 9.44 -22.03
C ARG A 15 6.52 10.18 -22.01
N GLU A 16 5.89 10.33 -23.16
CA GLU A 16 4.57 10.99 -23.34
C GLU A 16 3.42 10.18 -22.75
N ASP A 17 3.64 8.89 -22.45
CA ASP A 17 2.61 7.98 -21.89
C ASP A 17 2.84 7.65 -20.41
N CYS A 18 4.04 7.88 -19.87
CA CYS A 18 4.33 7.49 -18.48
C CYS A 18 4.92 8.59 -17.60
N VAL A 19 5.62 9.58 -18.15
CA VAL A 19 6.21 10.66 -17.36
C VAL A 19 5.13 11.69 -17.00
N LEU A 20 4.86 11.86 -15.71
CA LEU A 20 3.73 12.64 -15.20
C LEU A 20 3.63 14.04 -15.80
N ARG A 21 4.77 14.72 -16.01
CA ARG A 21 4.83 16.03 -16.66
C ARG A 21 4.20 15.97 -18.05
N TYR A 22 4.69 15.12 -18.92
CA TYR A 22 4.23 15.08 -20.31
C TYR A 22 2.80 14.57 -20.46
N VAL A 23 2.41 13.59 -19.61
CA VAL A 23 1.03 13.10 -19.57
C VAL A 23 0.08 14.20 -19.12
N LEU A 24 0.44 14.99 -18.10
CA LEU A 24 -0.38 16.10 -17.61
C LEU A 24 -0.48 17.23 -18.66
N GLU A 25 0.63 17.57 -19.32
CA GLU A 25 0.65 18.54 -20.44
C GLU A 25 -0.29 18.09 -21.57
N LYS A 26 -0.18 16.82 -22.00
CA LYS A 26 -1.02 16.21 -23.04
C LYS A 26 -2.52 16.33 -22.71
N HIS A 27 -2.94 15.97 -21.49
CA HIS A 27 -4.34 16.07 -21.11
C HIS A 27 -4.81 17.51 -20.90
N ALA A 28 -3.97 18.39 -20.38
CA ALA A 28 -4.28 19.81 -20.23
C ALA A 28 -4.46 20.52 -21.59
N GLN A 29 -3.79 20.04 -22.64
CA GLN A 29 -3.97 20.54 -24.02
C GLN A 29 -5.21 19.93 -24.69
N ASN A 30 -5.38 18.60 -24.61
CA ASN A 30 -6.43 17.90 -25.36
C ASN A 30 -7.80 17.97 -24.67
N HIS A 31 -7.84 18.01 -23.34
CA HIS A 31 -9.05 18.00 -22.52
C HIS A 31 -9.00 19.04 -21.39
N PRO A 32 -8.74 20.33 -21.68
CA PRO A 32 -8.39 21.36 -20.70
C PRO A 32 -9.40 21.53 -19.57
N ASP A 33 -10.67 21.40 -19.86
CA ASP A 33 -11.77 21.67 -18.93
C ASP A 33 -12.29 20.39 -18.25
N ARG A 34 -11.79 19.21 -18.66
CA ARG A 34 -12.15 17.95 -18.00
C ARG A 34 -11.59 17.92 -16.58
N ALA A 35 -12.42 17.49 -15.61
CA ALA A 35 -12.03 17.39 -14.22
C ALA A 35 -10.98 16.26 -14.04
N TYR A 36 -9.84 16.60 -13.44
CA TYR A 36 -8.86 15.63 -12.95
C TYR A 36 -9.08 15.33 -11.47
N ILE A 37 -9.37 16.37 -10.66
CA ILE A 37 -9.59 16.21 -9.22
C ILE A 37 -11.02 16.63 -8.89
N ARG A 38 -11.72 15.81 -8.09
CA ARG A 38 -13.04 16.10 -7.52
C ARG A 38 -12.96 16.11 -6.01
N LEU A 39 -13.64 17.02 -5.37
CA LEU A 39 -13.62 17.24 -3.92
C LEU A 39 -14.97 16.93 -3.29
N ALA A 40 -14.96 16.62 -2.00
CA ALA A 40 -16.15 16.25 -1.25
C ALA A 40 -17.15 17.42 -1.07
N ASP A 41 -16.72 18.67 -1.25
CA ASP A 41 -17.58 19.86 -1.27
C ASP A 41 -18.27 20.10 -2.63
N GLY A 42 -18.07 19.21 -3.61
CA GLY A 42 -18.59 19.31 -4.97
C GLY A 42 -17.71 20.12 -5.92
N ALA A 43 -16.62 20.74 -5.44
CA ALA A 43 -15.69 21.45 -6.31
C ALA A 43 -14.87 20.49 -7.16
N SER A 44 -14.36 21.00 -8.29
CA SER A 44 -13.47 20.24 -9.16
C SER A 44 -12.33 21.09 -9.72
N ILE A 45 -11.20 20.45 -10.00
CA ILE A 45 -10.04 21.07 -10.61
C ILE A 45 -9.79 20.38 -11.94
N SER A 46 -9.85 21.16 -13.03
CA SER A 46 -9.63 20.64 -14.38
C SER A 46 -8.14 20.34 -14.63
N TYR A 47 -7.86 19.55 -15.68
CA TYR A 47 -6.49 19.25 -16.10
C TYR A 47 -5.66 20.52 -16.33
N ARG A 48 -6.22 21.53 -17.02
CA ARG A 48 -5.56 22.83 -17.23
C ARG A 48 -5.24 23.53 -15.92
N LYS A 49 -6.26 23.70 -15.05
CA LYS A 49 -6.06 24.39 -13.76
C LYS A 49 -5.05 23.68 -12.88
N PHE A 50 -5.08 22.34 -12.88
CA PHE A 50 -4.11 21.56 -12.12
C PHE A 50 -2.70 21.72 -12.69
N ARG A 51 -2.51 21.58 -14.03
CA ARG A 51 -1.24 21.80 -14.70
C ARG A 51 -0.66 23.18 -14.38
N ASP A 52 -1.45 24.25 -14.52
CA ASP A 52 -1.01 25.62 -14.27
C ASP A 52 -0.58 25.82 -12.80
N SER A 53 -1.29 25.17 -11.86
CA SER A 53 -0.92 25.22 -10.46
C SER A 53 0.37 24.45 -10.16
N VAL A 54 0.60 23.33 -10.84
CA VAL A 54 1.83 22.52 -10.75
C VAL A 54 3.02 23.30 -11.29
N GLU A 55 2.89 23.96 -12.45
CA GLU A 55 3.96 24.78 -13.05
C GLU A 55 4.39 25.92 -12.12
N ARG A 56 3.44 26.62 -11.51
CA ARG A 56 3.77 27.69 -10.55
C ARG A 56 4.51 27.17 -9.33
N ALA A 57 4.06 26.02 -8.78
CA ALA A 57 4.75 25.39 -7.66
C ALA A 57 6.15 24.88 -8.04
N ALA A 58 6.32 24.37 -9.27
CA ALA A 58 7.62 23.96 -9.80
C ALA A 58 8.58 25.16 -9.92
N ALA A 59 8.07 26.32 -10.38
CA ALA A 59 8.85 27.57 -10.41
C ALA A 59 9.32 27.99 -9.02
N GLY A 60 8.44 27.90 -8.01
CA GLY A 60 8.82 28.17 -6.62
C GLY A 60 9.87 27.21 -6.07
N LEU A 61 9.72 25.91 -6.32
CA LEU A 61 10.74 24.91 -5.93
C LEU A 61 12.07 25.15 -6.66
N ALA A 62 12.03 25.51 -7.95
CA ALA A 62 13.23 25.85 -8.71
C ALA A 62 13.93 27.10 -8.15
N ALA A 63 13.18 28.12 -7.70
CA ALA A 63 13.73 29.30 -7.02
C ALA A 63 14.43 28.96 -5.69
N LEU A 64 13.95 27.92 -4.98
CA LEU A 64 14.62 27.37 -3.80
C LEU A 64 15.83 26.47 -4.13
N GLY A 65 16.20 26.35 -5.41
CA GLY A 65 17.36 25.61 -5.84
C GLY A 65 17.12 24.13 -6.17
N VAL A 66 15.87 23.67 -6.22
CA VAL A 66 15.57 22.29 -6.66
C VAL A 66 15.84 22.16 -8.15
N ARG A 67 16.55 21.12 -8.54
CA ARG A 67 16.96 20.83 -9.92
C ARG A 67 16.62 19.39 -10.30
N GLN A 68 16.69 19.09 -11.59
CA GLN A 68 16.55 17.73 -12.11
C GLN A 68 17.53 16.77 -11.41
N GLY A 69 17.02 15.64 -10.92
CA GLY A 69 17.80 14.64 -10.18
C GLY A 69 17.92 14.88 -8.67
N ASP A 70 17.47 16.03 -8.16
CA ASP A 70 17.41 16.26 -6.70
C ASP A 70 16.28 15.45 -6.06
N PHE A 71 16.39 15.29 -4.74
CA PHE A 71 15.35 14.68 -3.90
C PHE A 71 14.63 15.77 -3.10
N VAL A 72 13.30 15.65 -2.99
CA VAL A 72 12.50 16.54 -2.16
C VAL A 72 11.64 15.73 -1.22
N ASN A 73 11.81 15.94 0.07
CA ASN A 73 10.97 15.33 1.09
C ASN A 73 9.60 16.00 1.12
N VAL A 74 8.53 15.21 1.16
CA VAL A 74 7.16 15.72 1.34
C VAL A 74 6.53 15.05 2.55
N TRP A 75 6.23 15.83 3.57
CA TRP A 75 5.68 15.37 4.84
C TRP A 75 4.37 16.08 5.16
N MET A 76 3.33 15.65 4.44
CA MET A 76 2.01 16.26 4.46
C MET A 76 0.92 15.20 4.45
N PRO A 77 -0.27 15.47 5.04
CA PRO A 77 -1.44 14.63 4.85
C PRO A 77 -1.91 14.66 3.40
N ASN A 78 -2.79 13.70 3.03
CA ASN A 78 -3.45 13.71 1.73
C ASN A 78 -4.19 15.03 1.48
N GLY A 79 -4.21 15.45 0.24
CA GLY A 79 -4.94 16.64 -0.18
C GLY A 79 -4.43 17.16 -1.52
N VAL A 80 -5.14 18.15 -2.05
CA VAL A 80 -4.78 18.79 -3.33
C VAL A 80 -3.38 19.39 -3.29
N GLN A 81 -2.99 20.01 -2.17
CA GLN A 81 -1.66 20.62 -2.06
C GLN A 81 -0.54 19.59 -2.07
N ALA A 82 -0.69 18.46 -1.36
CA ALA A 82 0.29 17.39 -1.39
C ALA A 82 0.45 16.81 -2.80
N LEU A 83 -0.66 16.62 -3.51
CA LEU A 83 -0.67 16.17 -4.90
C LEU A 83 0.01 17.20 -5.83
N ARG A 84 -0.33 18.47 -5.69
CA ARG A 84 0.29 19.59 -6.43
C ARG A 84 1.82 19.61 -6.26
N ILE A 85 2.29 19.48 -5.03
CA ILE A 85 3.73 19.49 -4.71
C ILE A 85 4.43 18.26 -5.28
N TRP A 86 3.85 17.07 -5.13
CA TRP A 86 4.40 15.86 -5.75
C TRP A 86 4.59 16.04 -7.26
N PHE A 87 3.55 16.49 -7.96
CA PHE A 87 3.61 16.73 -9.40
C PHE A 87 4.61 17.84 -9.75
N ALA A 88 4.71 18.90 -8.94
CA ALA A 88 5.69 19.98 -9.15
C ALA A 88 7.14 19.51 -9.02
N ILE A 89 7.42 18.60 -8.08
CA ILE A 89 8.73 17.95 -7.94
C ILE A 89 9.06 17.16 -9.21
N ASN A 90 8.14 16.32 -9.67
CA ASN A 90 8.33 15.52 -10.87
C ASN A 90 8.33 16.37 -12.16
N TRP A 91 7.69 17.55 -12.15
CA TRP A 91 7.77 18.52 -13.24
C TRP A 91 9.19 19.00 -13.51
N LEU A 92 9.96 19.15 -12.45
CA LEU A 92 11.38 19.50 -12.51
C LEU A 92 12.29 18.29 -12.81
N GLY A 93 11.76 17.07 -12.92
CA GLY A 93 12.55 15.85 -12.99
C GLY A 93 13.29 15.54 -11.69
N ALA A 94 12.84 16.10 -10.57
CA ALA A 94 13.28 15.75 -9.22
C ALA A 94 12.47 14.56 -8.69
N THR A 95 13.02 13.86 -7.70
CA THR A 95 12.43 12.65 -7.11
C THR A 95 11.58 13.01 -5.91
N TYR A 96 10.34 12.56 -5.92
CA TYR A 96 9.39 12.67 -4.81
C TYR A 96 9.71 11.67 -3.71
N VAL A 97 9.92 12.17 -2.47
CA VAL A 97 10.23 11.35 -1.30
C VAL A 97 9.18 11.60 -0.22
N PRO A 98 8.03 10.91 -0.29
CA PRO A 98 6.97 11.10 0.70
C PRO A 98 7.33 10.46 2.04
N ILE A 99 6.99 11.16 3.11
CA ILE A 99 7.22 10.71 4.47
C ILE A 99 5.86 10.46 5.15
N ASN A 100 5.76 9.34 5.84
CA ASN A 100 4.59 9.01 6.62
C ASN A 100 4.37 10.04 7.73
N THR A 101 3.18 10.65 7.76
CA THR A 101 2.82 11.72 8.70
C THR A 101 2.85 11.31 10.18
N ALA A 102 2.80 10.01 10.45
CA ALA A 102 2.87 9.49 11.81
C ALA A 102 4.31 9.27 12.33
N TYR A 103 5.34 9.36 11.48
CA TYR A 103 6.72 9.11 11.89
C TYR A 103 7.21 10.12 12.95
N ARG A 104 8.03 9.60 13.88
CA ARG A 104 8.65 10.35 14.98
C ARG A 104 10.02 9.75 15.30
N GLY A 105 10.84 10.49 16.05
CA GLY A 105 12.10 10.02 16.62
C GLY A 105 13.04 9.37 15.59
N ASN A 106 13.62 8.22 15.91
CA ASN A 106 14.63 7.54 15.09
C ASN A 106 14.13 7.12 13.71
N VAL A 107 12.86 6.73 13.57
CA VAL A 107 12.29 6.35 12.26
C VAL A 107 12.21 7.57 11.35
N LEU A 108 11.77 8.71 11.89
CA LEU A 108 11.74 9.97 11.15
C LEU A 108 13.17 10.42 10.79
N ALA A 109 14.09 10.40 11.76
CA ALA A 109 15.49 10.74 11.55
C ALA A 109 16.12 9.89 10.43
N HIS A 110 15.87 8.57 10.46
CA HIS A 110 16.37 7.65 9.44
C HIS A 110 15.88 8.03 8.03
N VAL A 111 14.57 8.25 7.85
CA VAL A 111 13.99 8.57 6.53
C VAL A 111 14.50 9.92 6.02
N VAL A 112 14.56 10.93 6.88
CA VAL A 112 15.08 12.27 6.54
C VAL A 112 16.54 12.21 6.15
N ALA A 113 17.37 11.52 6.93
CA ALA A 113 18.81 11.40 6.67
C ALA A 113 19.09 10.53 5.43
N ASN A 114 18.43 9.39 5.30
CA ASN A 114 18.60 8.48 4.18
C ASN A 114 18.18 9.15 2.87
N GLY A 115 17.04 9.87 2.84
CA GLY A 115 16.55 10.59 1.66
C GLY A 115 17.51 11.65 1.14
N GLY A 116 18.32 12.28 2.01
CA GLY A 116 19.36 13.23 1.62
C GLY A 116 18.85 14.51 0.95
N ALA A 117 17.56 14.80 1.08
CA ALA A 117 16.92 15.96 0.49
C ALA A 117 17.36 17.28 1.20
N LYS A 118 17.63 18.33 0.42
CA LYS A 118 17.93 19.68 0.95
C LYS A 118 16.66 20.48 1.26
N VAL A 119 15.58 20.17 0.58
CA VAL A 119 14.26 20.82 0.70
C VAL A 119 13.24 19.81 1.20
N MET A 120 12.43 20.25 2.16
CA MET A 120 11.25 19.49 2.64
C MET A 120 10.03 20.39 2.58
N VAL A 121 8.95 19.86 2.00
CA VAL A 121 7.61 20.46 2.12
C VAL A 121 6.87 19.73 3.22
N VAL A 122 6.38 20.49 4.23
CA VAL A 122 5.88 19.91 5.47
C VAL A 122 4.64 20.66 5.99
N SER A 123 3.70 19.93 6.58
CA SER A 123 2.59 20.54 7.32
C SER A 123 3.07 21.18 8.62
N ALA A 124 2.55 22.37 8.95
CA ALA A 124 2.96 23.13 10.14
C ALA A 124 2.90 22.30 11.44
N ASP A 125 1.86 21.47 11.60
CA ASP A 125 1.65 20.61 12.78
C ASP A 125 2.74 19.55 12.99
N LEU A 126 3.53 19.27 11.96
CA LEU A 126 4.57 18.23 12.00
C LEU A 126 5.96 18.82 12.27
N VAL A 127 6.16 20.12 12.06
CA VAL A 127 7.48 20.78 12.08
C VAL A 127 8.21 20.60 13.40
N GLU A 128 7.50 20.66 14.53
CA GLU A 128 8.11 20.53 15.86
C GLU A 128 8.82 19.17 16.06
N ARG A 129 8.36 18.12 15.39
CA ARG A 129 9.00 16.80 15.46
C ARG A 129 10.40 16.75 14.80
N LEU A 130 10.78 17.77 14.04
CA LEU A 130 12.12 17.90 13.45
C LEU A 130 13.15 18.47 14.42
N ARG A 131 12.73 19.00 15.59
CA ARG A 131 13.62 19.72 16.52
C ARG A 131 14.73 18.79 17.05
N ASP A 132 14.35 17.60 17.46
CA ASP A 132 15.20 16.69 18.23
C ASP A 132 15.76 15.52 17.40
N ILE A 133 15.73 15.63 16.07
CA ILE A 133 16.27 14.60 15.17
C ILE A 133 17.47 15.11 14.37
N ASP A 134 18.31 14.19 13.92
CA ASP A 134 19.30 14.50 12.88
C ASP A 134 18.60 14.79 11.56
N ARG A 135 18.82 15.98 11.03
CA ARG A 135 18.23 16.48 9.79
C ARG A 135 19.15 16.35 8.58
N ALA A 136 20.36 15.84 8.80
CA ALA A 136 21.37 15.56 7.77
C ALA A 136 21.56 16.71 6.76
N ALA A 137 21.17 16.47 5.49
CA ALA A 137 21.34 17.42 4.41
C ALA A 137 20.28 18.54 4.35
N LEU A 138 19.21 18.44 5.14
CA LEU A 138 18.07 19.36 5.09
C LEU A 138 18.50 20.81 5.39
N ARG A 139 18.04 21.77 4.58
CA ARG A 139 18.38 23.20 4.70
C ARG A 139 17.15 24.10 4.70
N THR A 140 16.11 23.72 3.94
CA THR A 140 14.93 24.55 3.72
C THR A 140 13.67 23.78 4.02
N LEU A 141 12.78 24.39 4.81
CA LEU A 141 11.41 23.95 5.01
C LEU A 141 10.45 24.85 4.25
N VAL A 142 9.58 24.25 3.47
CA VAL A 142 8.41 24.89 2.88
C VAL A 142 7.21 24.45 3.72
N VAL A 143 6.61 25.37 4.44
CA VAL A 143 5.60 25.04 5.45
C VAL A 143 4.19 25.31 4.93
N ALA A 144 3.34 24.29 5.01
CA ALA A 144 1.91 24.37 4.73
C ALA A 144 1.15 24.68 6.03
N GLY A 145 0.49 25.83 6.08
CA GLY A 145 -0.19 26.35 7.26
C GLY A 145 0.63 27.37 8.04
N ASP A 146 0.04 27.87 9.13
CA ASP A 146 0.67 28.88 9.96
C ASP A 146 1.69 28.26 10.91
N LEU A 147 2.92 28.72 10.84
CA LEU A 147 3.99 28.26 11.71
C LEU A 147 4.36 29.32 12.72
N ALA A 148 4.11 29.03 13.99
CA ALA A 148 4.45 29.94 15.12
C ALA A 148 5.88 29.75 15.64
N THR A 149 6.66 28.81 15.13
CA THR A 149 7.98 28.43 15.66
C THR A 149 9.06 28.41 14.58
N THR A 150 10.31 28.55 14.99
CA THR A 150 11.47 28.40 14.12
C THR A 150 12.27 27.17 14.50
N ILE A 151 12.90 26.56 13.51
CA ILE A 151 13.84 25.45 13.73
C ILE A 151 15.26 25.96 13.47
N PRO A 152 16.13 25.97 14.47
CA PRO A 152 17.50 26.47 14.32
C PRO A 152 18.25 25.80 13.18
N GLY A 153 18.89 26.60 12.34
CA GLY A 153 19.69 26.12 11.21
C GLY A 153 18.90 25.76 9.94
N LEU A 154 17.58 25.96 9.92
CA LEU A 154 16.74 25.80 8.73
C LEU A 154 16.17 27.12 8.25
N GLN A 155 16.21 27.35 6.94
CA GLN A 155 15.45 28.40 6.28
C GLN A 155 13.98 27.96 6.21
N ILE A 156 13.06 28.87 6.54
CA ILE A 156 11.61 28.59 6.49
C ILE A 156 10.97 29.54 5.50
N THR A 157 10.11 28.99 4.63
CA THR A 157 9.26 29.73 3.71
C THR A 157 7.84 29.15 3.73
N SER A 158 6.86 29.92 3.33
CA SER A 158 5.46 29.47 3.25
C SER A 158 5.23 28.63 2.01
N LEU A 159 4.30 27.68 2.07
CA LEU A 159 3.81 26.97 0.90
C LEU A 159 3.22 27.93 -0.16
N ALA A 160 2.64 29.05 0.28
CA ALA A 160 2.11 30.08 -0.61
C ALA A 160 3.20 30.76 -1.46
N ASP A 161 4.43 30.85 -0.94
CA ASP A 161 5.57 31.46 -1.64
C ASP A 161 6.07 30.60 -2.82
N LEU A 162 5.61 29.36 -2.94
CA LEU A 162 5.86 28.52 -4.11
C LEU A 162 5.02 28.93 -5.33
N ASP A 163 4.07 29.84 -5.18
CA ASP A 163 3.20 30.27 -6.28
C ASP A 163 3.89 31.34 -7.13
N CYS A 164 4.94 30.93 -7.83
CA CYS A 164 5.80 31.78 -8.65
C CYS A 164 5.35 31.79 -10.12
N ASP A 165 5.82 32.81 -10.87
CA ASP A 165 5.56 32.89 -12.31
C ASP A 165 6.22 31.70 -13.05
N ALA A 166 5.42 30.89 -13.72
CA ALA A 166 5.89 29.73 -14.51
C ALA A 166 6.87 30.13 -15.63
N ALA A 167 6.81 31.38 -16.12
CA ALA A 167 7.75 31.89 -17.12
C ALA A 167 9.22 31.93 -16.62
N THR A 168 9.43 31.86 -15.32
CA THR A 168 10.77 31.81 -14.71
C THR A 168 11.43 30.44 -14.76
N LEU A 169 10.68 29.38 -15.16
CA LEU A 169 11.22 28.04 -15.26
C LEU A 169 12.28 27.94 -16.37
N SER A 170 13.46 27.52 -16.00
CA SER A 170 14.49 27.15 -16.98
C SER A 170 14.17 25.81 -17.65
N PRO A 171 14.58 25.60 -18.89
CA PRO A 171 14.49 24.30 -19.53
C PRO A 171 15.18 23.21 -18.69
N LEU A 172 14.67 21.99 -18.77
CA LEU A 172 15.32 20.83 -18.15
C LEU A 172 16.70 20.60 -18.80
N ALA A 173 17.66 20.12 -18.03
CA ALA A 173 18.99 19.77 -18.52
C ALA A 173 18.93 18.67 -19.60
N ARG A 174 17.99 17.75 -19.47
CA ARG A 174 17.62 16.71 -20.45
C ARG A 174 16.14 16.35 -20.32
N PRO A 175 15.54 15.71 -21.32
CA PRO A 175 14.20 15.14 -21.16
C PRO A 175 14.16 14.17 -19.97
N ILE A 176 13.00 14.10 -19.32
CA ILE A 176 12.75 13.09 -18.28
C ILE A 176 12.39 11.79 -19.01
N GLU A 177 13.05 10.69 -18.61
CA GLU A 177 12.91 9.41 -19.27
C GLU A 177 12.08 8.41 -18.46
N PRO A 178 11.47 7.39 -19.08
CA PRO A 178 10.68 6.37 -18.40
C PRO A 178 11.41 5.65 -17.27
N TRP A 179 12.71 5.50 -17.36
CA TRP A 179 13.56 4.84 -16.36
C TRP A 179 14.12 5.77 -15.29
N ASP A 180 13.85 7.07 -15.36
CA ASP A 180 14.21 8.00 -14.27
C ASP A 180 13.38 7.68 -13.03
N VAL A 181 14.01 7.87 -11.85
CA VAL A 181 13.33 7.62 -10.57
C VAL A 181 12.30 8.71 -10.30
N GLN A 182 11.05 8.31 -10.26
CA GLN A 182 9.91 9.18 -9.99
C GLN A 182 9.71 9.40 -8.49
N SER A 183 9.87 8.34 -7.69
CA SER A 183 9.68 8.40 -6.24
C SER A 183 10.52 7.40 -5.47
N ILE A 184 10.76 7.72 -4.20
CA ILE A 184 11.29 6.79 -3.20
C ILE A 184 10.23 6.61 -2.13
N ILE A 185 9.52 5.49 -2.15
CA ILE A 185 8.51 5.16 -1.16
C ILE A 185 9.13 4.23 -0.11
N TYR A 186 9.10 4.67 1.16
CA TYR A 186 9.64 3.88 2.27
C TYR A 186 8.66 2.81 2.71
N THR A 187 9.12 1.56 2.72
CA THR A 187 8.37 0.42 3.24
C THR A 187 8.85 0.06 4.64
N SER A 188 7.90 -0.22 5.55
CA SER A 188 8.24 -0.74 6.87
C SER A 188 8.83 -2.15 6.72
N GLY A 189 10.14 -2.27 6.85
CA GLY A 189 10.80 -3.57 6.88
C GLY A 189 10.39 -4.36 8.12
N THR A 190 9.99 -5.61 7.97
CA THR A 190 9.71 -6.51 9.09
C THR A 190 10.98 -6.91 9.87
N THR A 191 12.17 -6.51 9.41
CA THR A 191 13.47 -6.94 9.93
C THR A 191 14.51 -5.85 10.07
N GLY A 192 14.11 -4.58 10.16
CA GLY A 192 15.08 -3.49 10.29
C GLY A 192 14.52 -2.12 9.90
N ALA A 193 15.40 -1.15 9.71
CA ALA A 193 15.02 0.19 9.27
C ALA A 193 14.24 0.15 7.94
N SER A 194 13.30 1.09 7.78
CA SER A 194 12.51 1.24 6.55
C SER A 194 13.41 1.34 5.32
N LYS A 195 13.04 0.64 4.26
CA LYS A 195 13.78 0.64 2.98
C LYS A 195 13.09 1.55 1.98
N GLY A 196 13.85 2.43 1.35
CA GLY A 196 13.33 3.29 0.29
C GLY A 196 13.32 2.55 -1.05
N VAL A 197 12.15 2.26 -1.58
CA VAL A 197 12.00 1.58 -2.88
C VAL A 197 12.16 2.59 -4.01
N LEU A 198 13.09 2.33 -4.91
CA LEU A 198 13.31 3.14 -6.11
C LEU A 198 12.28 2.80 -7.19
N SER A 199 11.32 3.69 -7.39
CA SER A 199 10.27 3.52 -8.40
C SER A 199 10.50 4.45 -9.58
N SER A 200 10.73 3.89 -10.78
CA SER A 200 10.80 4.66 -12.02
C SER A 200 9.40 5.03 -12.54
N TYR A 201 9.33 5.96 -13.49
CA TYR A 201 8.06 6.28 -14.17
C TYR A 201 7.47 5.05 -14.86
N ALA A 202 8.30 4.25 -15.55
CA ALA A 202 7.86 3.01 -16.19
C ALA A 202 7.33 1.98 -15.18
N HIS A 203 8.01 1.81 -14.02
CA HIS A 203 7.52 0.94 -12.95
C HIS A 203 6.11 1.35 -12.50
N MET A 204 5.92 2.63 -12.18
CA MET A 204 4.64 3.16 -11.72
C MET A 204 3.57 3.08 -12.81
N TRP A 205 3.94 3.26 -14.08
CA TRP A 205 3.04 3.07 -15.22
C TRP A 205 2.57 1.62 -15.35
N HIS A 206 3.51 0.65 -15.28
CA HIS A 206 3.16 -0.77 -15.31
C HIS A 206 2.29 -1.18 -14.11
N MET A 207 2.56 -0.59 -12.93
CA MET A 207 1.80 -0.86 -11.71
C MET A 207 0.37 -0.30 -11.79
N SER A 208 0.15 0.87 -12.41
CA SER A 208 -1.14 1.57 -12.46
C SER A 208 -1.86 1.46 -13.80
N GLY A 209 -1.23 0.86 -14.82
CA GLY A 209 -1.69 0.83 -16.21
C GLY A 209 -2.91 -0.03 -16.45
N ALA A 210 -3.40 -0.01 -17.72
CA ALA A 210 -4.61 -0.73 -18.13
C ALA A 210 -4.53 -2.24 -17.90
N ALA A 211 -3.35 -2.83 -18.08
CA ALA A 211 -3.15 -4.25 -17.82
C ALA A 211 -3.25 -4.63 -16.33
N SER A 212 -2.92 -3.71 -15.42
CA SER A 212 -2.98 -3.90 -13.96
C SER A 212 -4.37 -3.61 -13.39
N PHE A 213 -5.08 -2.67 -13.99
CA PHE A 213 -6.45 -2.28 -13.62
C PHE A 213 -7.35 -2.29 -14.86
N PRO A 214 -7.67 -3.50 -15.39
CA PRO A 214 -8.45 -3.63 -16.63
C PRO A 214 -9.90 -3.16 -16.49
N MET A 215 -10.36 -2.97 -15.25
CA MET A 215 -11.70 -2.47 -14.95
C MET A 215 -11.85 -0.95 -15.11
N LEU A 216 -10.75 -0.20 -15.23
CA LEU A 216 -10.77 1.27 -15.23
C LEU A 216 -10.60 1.86 -16.65
N ASP A 217 -11.34 2.91 -16.92
CA ASP A 217 -11.24 3.71 -18.15
C ASP A 217 -11.23 5.23 -17.85
N GLU A 218 -11.25 6.05 -18.89
CA GLU A 218 -11.21 7.52 -18.81
C GLU A 218 -12.46 8.13 -18.18
N ASN A 219 -13.57 7.40 -18.07
CA ASN A 219 -14.81 7.90 -17.48
C ASN A 219 -14.90 7.64 -15.99
N ASP A 220 -13.99 6.84 -15.45
CA ASP A 220 -13.97 6.53 -14.03
C ASP A 220 -13.45 7.70 -13.18
N CYS A 221 -13.96 7.74 -11.95
CA CYS A 221 -13.48 8.58 -10.87
C CYS A 221 -13.04 7.69 -9.71
N TYR A 222 -11.76 7.69 -9.39
CA TYR A 222 -11.19 6.86 -8.35
C TYR A 222 -11.18 7.60 -7.01
N LEU A 223 -11.92 7.09 -6.02
CA LEU A 223 -11.91 7.63 -4.65
C LEU A 223 -10.61 7.28 -3.92
N VAL A 224 -9.83 8.30 -3.58
CA VAL A 224 -8.52 8.18 -2.93
C VAL A 224 -8.64 8.53 -1.46
N TYR A 225 -8.36 7.59 -0.58
CA TYR A 225 -8.23 7.79 0.87
C TYR A 225 -6.96 7.11 1.43
N LEU A 226 -6.30 6.24 0.63
CA LEU A 226 -5.00 5.69 1.03
C LEU A 226 -3.92 6.77 0.93
N PRO A 227 -2.95 6.79 1.87
CA PRO A 227 -1.96 7.87 1.95
C PRO A 227 -1.03 7.96 0.75
N TYR A 228 -0.67 9.18 0.33
CA TYR A 228 0.29 9.41 -0.77
C TYR A 228 1.73 9.02 -0.43
N PHE A 229 2.05 8.79 0.82
CA PHE A 229 3.33 8.21 1.21
C PHE A 229 3.36 6.67 1.06
N HIS A 230 2.27 6.08 0.58
CA HIS A 230 2.15 4.67 0.28
C HIS A 230 1.72 4.47 -1.19
N VAL A 231 2.18 3.38 -1.81
CA VAL A 231 1.85 3.08 -3.21
C VAL A 231 0.34 3.02 -3.46
N GLY A 232 -0.44 2.54 -2.50
CA GLY A 232 -1.90 2.53 -2.61
C GLY A 232 -2.54 3.92 -2.78
N GLY A 233 -1.90 4.98 -2.31
CA GLY A 233 -2.35 6.37 -2.52
C GLY A 233 -1.79 7.00 -3.79
N THR A 234 -0.59 6.59 -4.23
CA THR A 234 0.00 7.14 -5.47
C THR A 234 -0.56 6.51 -6.74
N LEU A 235 -0.90 5.20 -6.70
CA LEU A 235 -1.47 4.49 -7.85
C LEU A 235 -2.71 5.14 -8.46
N PRO A 236 -3.71 5.59 -7.67
CA PRO A 236 -4.89 6.25 -8.20
C PRO A 236 -4.57 7.48 -9.06
N ALA A 237 -3.71 8.37 -8.53
CA ALA A 237 -3.35 9.60 -9.21
C ALA A 237 -2.68 9.32 -10.56
N ILE A 238 -1.68 8.44 -10.57
CA ILE A 238 -0.97 8.06 -11.80
C ILE A 238 -1.88 7.31 -12.76
N GLY A 239 -2.62 6.32 -12.27
CA GLY A 239 -3.47 5.47 -13.10
C GLY A 239 -4.61 6.23 -13.79
N MET A 240 -5.23 7.17 -13.08
CA MET A 240 -6.28 8.00 -13.66
C MET A 240 -5.72 9.10 -14.54
N LEU A 241 -4.56 9.69 -14.21
CA LEU A 241 -3.84 10.59 -15.10
C LEU A 241 -3.56 9.92 -16.45
N ASN A 242 -2.95 8.72 -16.44
CA ASN A 242 -2.57 8.00 -17.66
C ASN A 242 -3.79 7.69 -18.55
N ARG A 243 -4.98 7.50 -17.96
CA ARG A 243 -6.23 7.23 -18.68
C ARG A 243 -6.99 8.49 -19.11
N GLY A 244 -6.62 9.65 -18.60
CA GLY A 244 -7.41 10.87 -18.77
C GLY A 244 -8.69 10.89 -17.92
N GLY A 245 -8.78 10.08 -16.89
CA GLY A 245 -9.88 10.02 -15.94
C GLY A 245 -9.76 11.02 -14.79
N SER A 246 -10.43 10.77 -13.68
CA SER A 246 -10.42 11.66 -12.51
C SER A 246 -10.17 10.91 -11.21
N ILE A 247 -9.68 11.63 -10.21
CA ILE A 247 -9.60 11.18 -8.83
C ILE A 247 -10.52 11.99 -7.94
N ALA A 248 -11.06 11.36 -6.91
CA ALA A 248 -11.78 12.02 -5.83
C ALA A 248 -10.91 12.01 -4.57
N VAL A 249 -10.65 13.19 -4.00
CA VAL A 249 -9.86 13.36 -2.79
C VAL A 249 -10.81 13.65 -1.64
N ALA A 250 -10.92 12.70 -0.69
CA ALA A 250 -11.93 12.73 0.37
C ALA A 250 -11.34 12.67 1.80
N GLY A 251 -10.04 12.83 1.97
CA GLY A 251 -9.37 12.70 3.27
C GLY A 251 -9.13 11.25 3.69
N ASP A 252 -9.06 11.00 4.99
CA ASP A 252 -8.85 9.66 5.53
C ASP A 252 -10.14 8.83 5.47
N PHE A 253 -9.99 7.49 5.49
CA PHE A 253 -11.14 6.59 5.52
C PHE A 253 -11.88 6.72 6.85
N ASP A 254 -13.16 7.05 6.74
CA ASP A 254 -14.12 7.07 7.84
C ASP A 254 -15.40 6.35 7.39
N THR A 255 -15.91 5.44 8.21
CA THR A 255 -17.03 4.57 7.84
C THR A 255 -18.33 5.35 7.62
N GLU A 256 -18.57 6.39 8.42
CA GLU A 256 -19.78 7.24 8.30
C GLU A 256 -19.66 8.22 7.11
N ALA A 257 -18.45 8.73 6.87
CA ALA A 257 -18.19 9.69 5.79
C ALA A 257 -18.03 9.05 4.42
N PHE A 258 -17.80 7.72 4.33
CA PHE A 258 -17.48 7.04 3.08
C PHE A 258 -18.56 7.21 2.01
N TRP A 259 -19.80 6.79 2.28
CA TRP A 259 -20.88 6.90 1.30
C TRP A 259 -21.29 8.34 0.95
N PRO A 260 -21.34 9.27 1.92
CA PRO A 260 -21.42 10.71 1.60
C PRO A 260 -20.34 11.19 0.63
N ALA A 261 -19.08 10.82 0.86
CA ALA A 261 -17.97 11.21 -0.02
C ALA A 261 -18.12 10.62 -1.43
N VAL A 262 -18.48 9.32 -1.55
CA VAL A 262 -18.78 8.70 -2.84
C VAL A 262 -19.83 9.48 -3.62
N ARG A 263 -20.94 9.84 -2.95
CA ARG A 263 -22.03 10.60 -3.58
C ARG A 263 -21.61 12.01 -3.99
N ALA A 264 -20.93 12.73 -3.12
CA ALA A 264 -20.52 14.11 -3.36
C ALA A 264 -19.51 14.24 -4.50
N THR A 265 -18.58 13.28 -4.61
CA THR A 265 -17.54 13.30 -5.63
C THR A 265 -17.94 12.62 -6.93
N GLY A 266 -19.01 11.83 -6.92
CA GLY A 266 -19.37 10.99 -8.05
C GLY A 266 -18.35 9.87 -8.33
N ALA A 267 -17.66 9.38 -7.32
CA ALA A 267 -16.69 8.31 -7.45
C ALA A 267 -17.34 7.02 -7.98
N THR A 268 -16.65 6.36 -8.92
CA THR A 268 -17.12 5.12 -9.57
C THR A 268 -16.31 3.90 -9.17
N TYR A 269 -15.11 4.10 -8.64
CA TYR A 269 -14.18 3.05 -8.25
C TYR A 269 -13.44 3.39 -6.96
N THR A 270 -13.09 2.37 -6.20
CA THR A 270 -12.14 2.45 -5.07
C THR A 270 -11.51 1.10 -4.75
N ILE A 271 -10.41 1.13 -3.99
CA ILE A 271 -9.84 -0.05 -3.32
C ILE A 271 -10.25 0.00 -1.85
N LEU A 272 -10.75 -1.09 -1.31
CA LEU A 272 -11.01 -1.27 0.11
C LEU A 272 -10.08 -2.35 0.67
N LEU A 273 -9.37 -2.02 1.73
CA LEU A 273 -8.69 -3.03 2.52
C LEU A 273 -9.74 -3.89 3.26
N GLY A 274 -9.43 -5.18 3.49
CA GLY A 274 -10.41 -6.14 4.03
C GLY A 274 -11.16 -5.66 5.27
N VAL A 275 -10.45 -5.01 6.22
CA VAL A 275 -11.06 -4.42 7.42
C VAL A 275 -12.06 -3.29 7.09
N MET A 276 -11.84 -2.53 6.04
CA MET A 276 -12.71 -1.42 5.63
C MET A 276 -14.02 -1.96 5.04
N SER A 277 -13.95 -2.98 4.18
CA SER A 277 -15.15 -3.62 3.63
C SER A 277 -15.98 -4.27 4.73
N THR A 278 -15.34 -4.91 5.71
CA THR A 278 -16.01 -5.48 6.89
C THR A 278 -16.73 -4.39 7.70
N PHE A 279 -16.12 -3.23 7.92
CA PHE A 279 -16.78 -2.12 8.63
C PHE A 279 -18.00 -1.62 7.87
N LEU A 280 -17.91 -1.43 6.56
CA LEU A 280 -19.04 -1.04 5.73
C LEU A 280 -20.17 -2.10 5.76
N SER A 281 -19.82 -3.39 5.73
CA SER A 281 -20.79 -4.50 5.80
C SER A 281 -21.48 -4.62 7.15
N LYS A 282 -20.83 -4.24 8.25
CA LYS A 282 -21.39 -4.30 9.62
C LYS A 282 -22.48 -3.25 9.88
N HIS A 283 -22.58 -2.18 9.08
CA HIS A 283 -23.70 -1.25 9.19
C HIS A 283 -25.03 -1.94 8.86
N PRO A 284 -26.11 -1.59 9.56
CA PRO A 284 -27.44 -2.13 9.23
C PRO A 284 -27.80 -1.86 7.76
N PRO A 285 -28.44 -2.82 7.07
CA PRO A 285 -28.92 -2.60 5.71
C PRO A 285 -29.82 -1.38 5.60
N SER A 286 -29.64 -0.58 4.55
CA SER A 286 -30.37 0.65 4.29
C SER A 286 -30.86 0.70 2.84
N PRO A 287 -32.03 1.30 2.56
CA PRO A 287 -32.45 1.59 1.18
C PRO A 287 -31.43 2.42 0.40
N GLN A 288 -30.55 3.13 1.09
CA GLN A 288 -29.51 3.97 0.50
C GLN A 288 -28.24 3.19 0.12
N ASP A 289 -28.13 1.89 0.47
CA ASP A 289 -26.95 1.06 0.18
C ASP A 289 -26.63 0.97 -1.33
N ARG A 290 -27.59 1.28 -2.20
CA ARG A 290 -27.43 1.38 -3.66
C ARG A 290 -27.58 2.80 -4.20
N GLY A 291 -27.80 3.79 -3.33
CA GLY A 291 -28.02 5.20 -3.69
C GLY A 291 -26.70 5.96 -3.91
N HIS A 292 -25.77 5.41 -4.69
CA HIS A 292 -24.46 5.99 -4.92
C HIS A 292 -23.94 5.71 -6.35
N THR A 293 -22.80 6.33 -6.70
CA THR A 293 -22.18 6.23 -8.02
C THR A 293 -21.14 5.12 -8.16
N LEU A 294 -20.73 4.50 -7.05
CA LEU A 294 -19.72 3.45 -7.06
C LEU A 294 -20.22 2.24 -7.85
N LYS A 295 -19.42 1.76 -8.78
CA LYS A 295 -19.73 0.63 -9.68
C LYS A 295 -18.77 -0.53 -9.49
N LYS A 296 -17.54 -0.23 -9.14
CA LYS A 296 -16.40 -1.14 -9.17
C LYS A 296 -15.61 -0.99 -7.87
N VAL A 297 -15.25 -2.11 -7.25
CA VAL A 297 -14.47 -2.12 -6.00
C VAL A 297 -13.41 -3.20 -6.08
N THR A 298 -12.19 -2.89 -5.69
CA THR A 298 -11.17 -3.91 -5.45
C THR A 298 -11.05 -4.16 -3.95
N LEU A 299 -11.24 -5.41 -3.52
CA LEU A 299 -11.13 -5.84 -2.12
C LEU A 299 -9.78 -6.55 -1.91
N ILE A 300 -8.99 -6.12 -0.94
CA ILE A 300 -7.65 -6.68 -0.65
C ILE A 300 -7.48 -6.87 0.87
N PRO A 301 -7.33 -8.12 1.34
CA PRO A 301 -7.59 -9.37 0.63
C PRO A 301 -9.07 -9.53 0.28
N LEU A 302 -9.39 -10.50 -0.59
CA LEU A 302 -10.76 -10.85 -0.93
C LEU A 302 -11.42 -11.55 0.28
N PRO A 303 -12.43 -10.93 0.94
CA PRO A 303 -13.08 -11.56 2.08
C PRO A 303 -14.09 -12.63 1.62
N ASP A 304 -14.43 -13.53 2.53
CA ASP A 304 -15.37 -14.64 2.27
C ASP A 304 -16.77 -14.15 1.92
N ASP A 305 -17.19 -13.02 2.46
CA ASP A 305 -18.49 -12.38 2.23
C ASP A 305 -18.50 -11.41 1.04
N SER A 306 -17.45 -11.41 0.18
CA SER A 306 -17.30 -10.50 -0.96
C SER A 306 -18.51 -10.49 -1.89
N ARG A 307 -19.16 -11.66 -2.09
CA ARG A 307 -20.38 -11.78 -2.88
C ARG A 307 -21.55 -11.03 -2.25
N SER A 308 -21.75 -11.20 -0.96
CA SER A 308 -22.80 -10.49 -0.21
C SER A 308 -22.56 -8.99 -0.21
N PHE A 309 -21.30 -8.55 -0.13
CA PHE A 309 -20.91 -7.15 -0.29
C PHE A 309 -21.30 -6.63 -1.69
N ALA A 310 -20.94 -7.35 -2.75
CA ALA A 310 -21.25 -6.99 -4.12
C ALA A 310 -22.78 -6.85 -4.34
N GLU A 311 -23.55 -7.84 -3.89
CA GLU A 311 -25.01 -7.88 -3.99
C GLU A 311 -25.67 -6.74 -3.19
N ARG A 312 -25.22 -6.49 -1.97
CA ARG A 312 -25.77 -5.44 -1.09
C ARG A 312 -25.58 -4.05 -1.69
N PHE A 313 -24.36 -3.72 -2.07
CA PHE A 313 -24.01 -2.39 -2.53
C PHE A 313 -24.16 -2.22 -4.06
N GLY A 314 -24.48 -3.27 -4.80
CA GLY A 314 -24.68 -3.19 -6.26
C GLY A 314 -23.40 -2.84 -7.01
N VAL A 315 -22.27 -3.38 -6.60
CA VAL A 315 -20.94 -3.16 -7.18
C VAL A 315 -20.36 -4.45 -7.72
N THR A 316 -19.50 -4.35 -8.73
CA THR A 316 -18.66 -5.45 -9.19
C THR A 316 -17.36 -5.46 -8.41
N VAL A 317 -16.93 -6.64 -7.96
CA VAL A 317 -15.76 -6.82 -7.10
C VAL A 317 -14.59 -7.40 -7.87
N TRP A 318 -13.38 -6.92 -7.59
CA TRP A 318 -12.11 -7.51 -8.00
C TRP A 318 -11.22 -7.72 -6.78
N THR A 319 -10.17 -8.50 -6.96
CA THR A 319 -9.05 -8.58 -6.03
C THR A 319 -7.73 -8.64 -6.81
N LEU A 320 -6.65 -8.32 -6.15
CA LEU A 320 -5.31 -8.33 -6.74
C LEU A 320 -4.23 -8.53 -5.67
N PHE A 321 -3.01 -8.83 -6.12
CA PHE A 321 -1.82 -8.78 -5.28
C PHE A 321 -0.86 -7.72 -5.76
N ASN A 322 -0.40 -6.89 -4.83
CA ASN A 322 0.58 -5.84 -5.08
C ASN A 322 1.46 -5.57 -3.86
N MET A 323 2.64 -5.06 -4.10
CA MET A 323 3.54 -4.48 -3.11
C MET A 323 4.34 -3.34 -3.76
N THR A 324 4.97 -2.49 -2.95
CA THR A 324 5.66 -1.29 -3.46
C THR A 324 6.75 -1.61 -4.48
N GLU A 325 7.37 -2.79 -4.35
CA GLU A 325 8.52 -3.22 -5.15
C GLU A 325 8.17 -3.78 -6.51
N ILE A 326 6.91 -4.16 -6.75
CA ILE A 326 6.50 -4.86 -7.97
C ILE A 326 5.37 -4.13 -8.69
N ASN A 327 5.02 -4.60 -9.88
CA ASN A 327 3.77 -4.22 -10.54
C ASN A 327 2.58 -4.98 -9.90
N VAL A 328 1.41 -5.01 -10.53
CA VAL A 328 0.28 -5.87 -10.15
C VAL A 328 0.37 -7.17 -10.94
N PRO A 329 1.09 -8.22 -10.48
CA PRO A 329 1.34 -9.44 -11.26
C PRO A 329 0.18 -10.41 -11.22
N ILE A 330 -0.73 -10.26 -10.27
CA ILE A 330 -1.91 -11.11 -10.06
C ILE A 330 -3.14 -10.21 -9.94
N VAL A 331 -4.16 -10.53 -10.72
CA VAL A 331 -5.46 -9.84 -10.70
C VAL A 331 -6.56 -10.87 -10.96
N SER A 332 -7.74 -10.67 -10.36
CA SER A 332 -8.90 -11.53 -10.60
C SER A 332 -9.71 -11.09 -11.81
N ASP A 333 -10.51 -12.00 -12.34
CA ASP A 333 -11.70 -11.66 -13.11
C ASP A 333 -12.72 -10.93 -12.20
N PRO A 334 -13.76 -10.27 -12.77
CA PRO A 334 -14.83 -9.66 -11.99
C PRO A 334 -15.60 -10.71 -11.18
N ASP A 335 -16.01 -10.35 -9.98
CA ASP A 335 -16.79 -11.16 -9.04
C ASP A 335 -16.21 -12.57 -8.84
N PRO A 336 -14.95 -12.68 -8.37
CA PRO A 336 -14.26 -13.97 -8.30
C PRO A 336 -15.00 -14.95 -7.41
N ALA A 337 -15.29 -16.15 -7.97
CA ALA A 337 -16.03 -17.21 -7.27
C ALA A 337 -15.17 -17.94 -6.23
N VAL A 338 -13.85 -17.88 -6.37
CA VAL A 338 -12.91 -18.60 -5.50
C VAL A 338 -12.55 -17.73 -4.30
N VAL A 339 -13.01 -18.14 -3.14
CA VAL A 339 -12.80 -17.43 -1.88
C VAL A 339 -11.30 -17.35 -1.53
N GLY A 340 -10.85 -16.22 -1.00
CA GLY A 340 -9.48 -15.99 -0.55
C GLY A 340 -8.42 -15.93 -1.65
N THR A 341 -8.81 -16.03 -2.93
CA THR A 341 -7.86 -15.87 -4.04
C THR A 341 -7.37 -14.42 -4.14
N CYS A 342 -6.13 -14.24 -4.62
CA CYS A 342 -5.63 -12.95 -5.12
C CYS A 342 -5.91 -12.79 -6.63
N GLY A 343 -6.42 -13.82 -7.31
CA GLY A 343 -6.62 -13.85 -8.75
C GLY A 343 -5.65 -14.78 -9.48
N LYS A 344 -5.46 -14.52 -10.77
CA LYS A 344 -4.58 -15.27 -11.67
C LYS A 344 -3.40 -14.43 -12.14
N ARG A 345 -2.37 -15.11 -12.61
CA ARG A 345 -1.19 -14.46 -13.18
C ARG A 345 -1.57 -13.58 -14.38
N ARG A 346 -1.18 -12.33 -14.32
CA ARG A 346 -1.35 -11.40 -15.45
C ARG A 346 -0.29 -11.66 -16.53
N PRO A 347 -0.65 -11.60 -17.83
CA PRO A 347 0.33 -11.65 -18.92
C PRO A 347 1.46 -10.63 -18.74
N GLY A 348 2.64 -10.95 -19.25
CA GLY A 348 3.83 -10.10 -19.10
C GLY A 348 4.58 -10.29 -17.77
N ASN A 349 4.09 -11.16 -16.89
CA ASN A 349 4.79 -11.55 -15.66
C ASN A 349 5.03 -13.06 -15.64
N GLU A 350 6.18 -13.47 -15.16
CA GLU A 350 6.49 -14.85 -14.81
C GLU A 350 6.48 -14.99 -13.29
N LEU A 351 5.74 -15.95 -12.78
CA LEU A 351 5.56 -16.21 -11.36
C LEU A 351 5.94 -17.64 -11.04
N ARG A 352 6.73 -17.83 -10.00
CA ARG A 352 7.02 -19.16 -9.45
C ARG A 352 6.77 -19.15 -7.96
N ILE A 353 6.38 -20.31 -7.42
CA ILE A 353 6.33 -20.56 -5.99
C ILE A 353 7.46 -21.55 -5.70
N VAL A 354 8.40 -21.14 -4.83
CA VAL A 354 9.66 -21.86 -4.65
C VAL A 354 9.94 -22.20 -3.19
N ASP A 355 10.79 -23.23 -3.01
CA ASP A 355 11.34 -23.59 -1.71
C ASP A 355 12.57 -22.70 -1.32
N ALA A 356 13.20 -22.99 -0.18
CA ALA A 356 14.35 -22.26 0.32
C ALA A 356 15.61 -22.33 -0.59
N HIS A 357 15.60 -23.18 -1.61
CA HIS A 357 16.66 -23.35 -2.60
C HIS A 357 16.25 -22.86 -4.00
N ASP A 358 15.20 -22.03 -4.10
CA ASP A 358 14.64 -21.49 -5.34
C ASP A 358 14.15 -22.55 -6.33
N ARG A 359 13.83 -23.77 -5.85
CA ARG A 359 13.22 -24.84 -6.67
C ARG A 359 11.71 -24.69 -6.65
N GLU A 360 11.09 -24.73 -7.84
CA GLU A 360 9.62 -24.65 -7.95
C GLU A 360 8.95 -25.81 -7.23
N VAL A 361 7.96 -25.49 -6.39
CA VAL A 361 7.21 -26.49 -5.63
C VAL A 361 5.98 -26.98 -6.41
N PRO A 362 5.47 -28.20 -6.14
CA PRO A 362 4.25 -28.71 -6.74
C PRO A 362 3.03 -27.80 -6.52
N VAL A 363 2.06 -27.88 -7.44
CA VAL A 363 0.76 -27.21 -7.27
C VAL A 363 0.11 -27.60 -5.94
N GLY A 364 -0.46 -26.64 -5.25
CA GLY A 364 -1.05 -26.81 -3.92
C GLY A 364 -0.06 -26.66 -2.75
N THR A 365 1.25 -26.72 -3.02
CA THR A 365 2.29 -26.57 -1.98
C THR A 365 2.59 -25.10 -1.74
N VAL A 366 2.82 -24.75 -0.46
CA VAL A 366 3.21 -23.40 -0.04
C VAL A 366 4.71 -23.19 -0.23
N GLY A 367 5.08 -22.02 -0.78
CA GLY A 367 6.45 -21.59 -0.96
C GLY A 367 6.52 -20.07 -1.13
N GLU A 368 7.72 -19.52 -1.31
CA GLU A 368 7.90 -18.10 -1.59
C GLU A 368 7.46 -17.77 -3.02
N LEU A 369 6.65 -16.72 -3.17
CA LEU A 369 6.36 -16.17 -4.49
C LEU A 369 7.57 -15.36 -5.00
N ILE A 370 8.09 -15.74 -6.16
CA ILE A 370 9.12 -14.99 -6.88
C ILE A 370 8.60 -14.52 -8.22
N ILE A 371 9.08 -13.35 -8.66
CA ILE A 371 8.49 -12.62 -9.79
C ILE A 371 9.57 -12.17 -10.76
N ARG A 372 9.26 -12.25 -12.05
CA ARG A 372 9.99 -11.63 -13.14
C ARG A 372 9.00 -11.01 -14.13
N SER A 373 9.32 -9.86 -14.71
CA SER A 373 8.56 -9.25 -15.80
C SER A 373 9.32 -9.35 -17.11
N ASP A 374 8.60 -9.53 -18.21
CA ASP A 374 9.16 -9.48 -19.57
C ASP A 374 9.36 -8.04 -20.06
N ALA A 375 8.70 -7.06 -19.41
CA ALA A 375 8.85 -5.66 -19.72
C ALA A 375 10.01 -5.04 -18.91
N PRO A 376 10.97 -4.39 -19.57
CA PRO A 376 12.01 -3.64 -18.87
C PRO A 376 11.41 -2.55 -17.97
N TRP A 377 12.03 -2.32 -16.80
CA TRP A 377 11.61 -1.30 -15.82
C TRP A 377 10.21 -1.49 -15.19
N ALA A 378 9.55 -2.64 -15.41
CA ALA A 378 8.23 -2.90 -14.85
C ALA A 378 8.22 -3.23 -13.35
N LEU A 379 9.38 -3.43 -12.74
CA LEU A 379 9.59 -3.65 -11.31
C LEU A 379 10.53 -2.59 -10.76
N ASN A 380 10.70 -2.56 -9.43
CA ASN A 380 11.58 -1.60 -8.76
C ASN A 380 13.03 -1.63 -9.28
N SER A 381 13.72 -0.50 -9.15
CA SER A 381 15.14 -0.37 -9.50
C SER A 381 16.08 -0.70 -8.32
N GLY A 382 15.56 -1.35 -7.27
CA GLY A 382 16.27 -1.68 -6.05
C GLY A 382 15.88 -0.80 -4.86
N TYR A 383 16.64 -0.93 -3.77
CA TYR A 383 16.48 -0.14 -2.56
C TYR A 383 17.53 0.96 -2.47
N TYR A 384 17.08 2.18 -2.27
CA TYR A 384 17.94 3.36 -2.18
C TYR A 384 18.98 3.24 -1.07
N LYS A 385 20.27 3.42 -1.43
CA LYS A 385 21.43 3.27 -0.53
C LYS A 385 21.46 1.95 0.25
N ASN A 386 20.88 0.88 -0.32
CA ASN A 386 20.88 -0.44 0.33
C ASN A 386 21.10 -1.56 -0.72
N ALA A 387 22.37 -1.64 -1.19
CA ALA A 387 22.78 -2.62 -2.19
C ALA A 387 22.66 -4.07 -1.70
N GLU A 388 22.90 -4.31 -0.40
CA GLU A 388 22.79 -5.63 0.22
C GLU A 388 21.34 -6.12 0.17
N ALA A 389 20.38 -5.32 0.64
CA ALA A 389 18.97 -5.69 0.57
C ALA A 389 18.49 -5.86 -0.88
N THR A 390 19.02 -5.06 -1.81
CA THR A 390 18.73 -5.20 -3.24
C THR A 390 19.24 -6.54 -3.77
N SER A 391 20.48 -6.90 -3.47
CA SER A 391 21.07 -8.17 -3.90
C SER A 391 20.31 -9.38 -3.35
N VAL A 392 19.87 -9.32 -2.09
CA VAL A 392 19.07 -10.39 -1.46
C VAL A 392 17.70 -10.51 -2.15
N ALA A 393 17.03 -9.37 -2.44
CA ALA A 393 15.72 -9.38 -3.07
C ALA A 393 15.76 -9.79 -4.55
N TRP A 394 16.85 -9.48 -5.26
CA TRP A 394 17.04 -9.75 -6.68
C TRP A 394 18.00 -10.92 -6.97
N ARG A 395 17.98 -11.95 -6.13
CA ARG A 395 18.85 -13.11 -6.34
C ARG A 395 18.35 -14.00 -7.48
N ASN A 396 19.26 -14.71 -8.15
CA ASN A 396 19.00 -15.65 -9.23
C ASN A 396 18.17 -15.08 -10.41
N GLY A 397 18.18 -13.74 -10.61
CA GLY A 397 17.45 -13.07 -11.69
C GLY A 397 15.94 -12.98 -11.46
N TRP A 398 15.49 -13.18 -10.22
CA TRP A 398 14.10 -13.07 -9.76
C TRP A 398 14.00 -12.06 -8.63
N PHE A 399 12.85 -11.36 -8.58
CA PHE A 399 12.50 -10.60 -7.40
C PHE A 399 11.79 -11.52 -6.39
N HIS A 400 12.35 -11.61 -5.21
CA HIS A 400 11.85 -12.39 -4.08
C HIS A 400 10.95 -11.52 -3.22
N THR A 401 9.65 -11.87 -3.16
CA THR A 401 8.65 -11.05 -2.47
C THR A 401 8.74 -11.14 -0.95
N GLY A 402 9.27 -12.26 -0.43
CA GLY A 402 9.20 -12.59 0.97
C GLY A 402 7.79 -12.97 1.44
N ASP A 403 6.88 -13.21 0.50
CA ASP A 403 5.50 -13.61 0.76
C ASP A 403 5.29 -15.08 0.39
N ALA A 404 4.69 -15.85 1.30
CA ALA A 404 4.30 -17.23 1.09
C ALA A 404 3.00 -17.29 0.30
N PHE A 405 3.01 -18.08 -0.76
CA PHE A 405 1.88 -18.32 -1.64
C PHE A 405 1.67 -19.80 -1.91
N ARG A 406 0.46 -20.16 -2.29
CA ARG A 406 0.14 -21.42 -2.98
C ARG A 406 -0.65 -21.14 -4.25
N ARG A 407 -0.58 -22.05 -5.22
CA ARG A 407 -1.36 -22.00 -6.45
C ARG A 407 -2.18 -23.28 -6.57
N ASP A 408 -3.45 -23.15 -6.96
CA ASP A 408 -4.29 -24.33 -7.26
C ASP A 408 -4.08 -24.82 -8.71
N ALA A 409 -4.78 -25.89 -9.05
CA ALA A 409 -4.73 -26.49 -10.39
C ALA A 409 -5.34 -25.60 -11.49
N ASP A 410 -6.26 -24.70 -11.11
CA ASP A 410 -6.93 -23.77 -12.02
C ASP A 410 -6.13 -22.45 -12.21
N GLY A 411 -4.97 -22.35 -11.58
CA GLY A 411 -4.06 -21.21 -11.69
C GLY A 411 -4.42 -20.02 -10.81
N ASN A 412 -5.30 -20.18 -9.83
CA ASN A 412 -5.55 -19.16 -8.81
C ASN A 412 -4.41 -19.13 -7.79
N TYR A 413 -3.97 -17.93 -7.44
CA TYR A 413 -2.94 -17.68 -6.43
C TYR A 413 -3.59 -17.26 -5.11
N PHE A 414 -3.04 -17.77 -4.03
CA PHE A 414 -3.49 -17.49 -2.67
C PHE A 414 -2.31 -16.99 -1.84
N PHE A 415 -2.47 -15.80 -1.27
CA PHE A 415 -1.56 -15.32 -0.24
C PHE A 415 -1.76 -16.16 1.02
N VAL A 416 -0.69 -16.70 1.57
CA VAL A 416 -0.74 -17.52 2.78
C VAL A 416 -0.28 -16.71 3.98
N ASP A 417 0.92 -16.13 3.90
CA ASP A 417 1.48 -15.27 4.95
C ASP A 417 2.76 -14.57 4.47
N ARG A 418 3.38 -13.77 5.32
CA ARG A 418 4.78 -13.40 5.18
C ARG A 418 5.66 -14.60 5.53
N MET A 419 6.72 -14.87 4.75
CA MET A 419 7.65 -15.98 5.03
C MET A 419 8.23 -15.93 6.45
N LYS A 420 8.33 -14.74 7.03
CA LYS A 420 8.85 -14.49 8.39
C LYS A 420 7.78 -14.57 9.49
N ASP A 421 6.51 -14.58 9.12
CA ASP A 421 5.36 -14.58 10.03
C ASP A 421 4.70 -15.98 10.11
N ALA A 422 5.02 -16.87 9.16
CA ALA A 422 4.55 -18.25 9.16
C ALA A 422 5.06 -18.98 10.43
N LEU A 423 4.12 -19.61 11.13
CA LEU A 423 4.41 -20.42 12.32
C LEU A 423 4.66 -21.88 11.90
N ARG A 424 5.58 -22.54 12.57
CA ARG A 424 5.84 -23.96 12.35
C ARG A 424 5.57 -24.77 13.62
N ARG A 425 4.55 -25.62 13.56
CA ARG A 425 4.14 -26.43 14.72
C ARG A 425 3.89 -27.87 14.32
N ARG A 426 4.59 -28.82 14.99
CA ARG A 426 4.46 -30.27 14.77
C ARG A 426 4.68 -30.70 13.32
N GLY A 427 5.62 -30.03 12.65
CA GLY A 427 5.93 -30.27 11.24
C GLY A 427 4.95 -29.63 10.25
N GLU A 428 3.88 -28.97 10.71
CA GLU A 428 2.90 -28.27 9.89
C GLU A 428 3.20 -26.76 9.84
N ASN A 429 3.08 -26.16 8.68
CA ASN A 429 3.11 -24.70 8.53
C ASN A 429 1.71 -24.14 8.82
N ILE A 430 1.66 -23.17 9.71
CA ILE A 430 0.42 -22.47 10.07
C ILE A 430 0.47 -21.07 9.49
N SER A 431 -0.53 -20.71 8.71
CA SER A 431 -0.75 -19.33 8.30
C SER A 431 -1.33 -18.54 9.48
N SER A 432 -0.61 -17.53 9.93
CA SER A 432 -1.15 -16.61 10.93
C SER A 432 -2.41 -15.92 10.41
N PHE A 433 -2.45 -15.62 9.11
CA PHE A 433 -3.59 -15.00 8.44
C PHE A 433 -4.85 -15.88 8.47
N GLU A 434 -4.72 -17.19 8.21
CA GLU A 434 -5.88 -18.11 8.28
C GLU A 434 -6.46 -18.17 9.69
N VAL A 435 -5.61 -18.23 10.72
CA VAL A 435 -6.04 -18.22 12.11
C VAL A 435 -6.69 -16.88 12.48
N GLU A 436 -6.12 -15.77 12.04
CA GLU A 436 -6.64 -14.42 12.26
C GLU A 436 -8.03 -14.23 11.63
N THR A 437 -8.23 -14.75 10.42
CA THR A 437 -9.51 -14.68 9.71
C THR A 437 -10.62 -15.33 10.54
N GLU A 438 -10.37 -16.51 11.09
CA GLU A 438 -11.35 -17.21 11.90
C GLU A 438 -11.57 -16.55 13.27
N ILE A 439 -10.53 -15.96 13.87
CA ILE A 439 -10.67 -15.21 15.12
C ILE A 439 -11.54 -13.96 14.93
N VAL A 440 -11.32 -13.19 13.86
CA VAL A 440 -12.08 -11.96 13.56
C VAL A 440 -13.55 -12.26 13.23
N ALA A 441 -13.88 -13.47 12.78
CA ALA A 441 -15.26 -13.90 12.60
C ALA A 441 -16.08 -13.97 13.91
N HIS A 442 -15.41 -13.99 15.08
CA HIS A 442 -16.09 -13.94 16.37
C HIS A 442 -16.71 -12.56 16.62
N PRO A 443 -18.02 -12.47 17.00
CA PRO A 443 -18.72 -11.17 17.13
C PRO A 443 -18.08 -10.18 18.10
N SER A 444 -17.47 -10.69 19.18
CA SER A 444 -16.83 -9.84 20.21
C SER A 444 -15.42 -9.39 19.84
N VAL A 445 -14.85 -9.87 18.72
CA VAL A 445 -13.50 -9.50 18.28
C VAL A 445 -13.57 -8.39 17.25
N ARG A 446 -12.86 -7.29 17.52
CA ARG A 446 -12.65 -6.19 16.56
C ARG A 446 -11.51 -6.52 15.60
N GLU A 447 -10.43 -7.01 16.15
CA GLU A 447 -9.20 -7.32 15.42
C GLU A 447 -8.32 -8.31 16.18
N CYS A 448 -7.41 -8.95 15.48
CA CYS A 448 -6.42 -9.82 16.12
C CYS A 448 -5.10 -9.83 15.36
N ALA A 449 -4.08 -10.35 16.03
CA ALA A 449 -2.80 -10.73 15.44
C ALA A 449 -2.36 -12.07 16.01
N VAL A 450 -1.92 -12.96 15.14
CA VAL A 450 -1.39 -14.27 15.51
C VAL A 450 0.11 -14.29 15.27
N VAL A 451 0.85 -14.69 16.30
CA VAL A 451 2.32 -14.73 16.28
C VAL A 451 2.84 -16.04 16.87
N ALA A 452 4.02 -16.42 16.41
CA ALA A 452 4.78 -17.55 16.96
C ALA A 452 5.33 -17.20 18.34
N VAL A 453 5.23 -18.15 19.27
CA VAL A 453 5.93 -18.12 20.55
C VAL A 453 6.73 -19.43 20.66
N PRO A 454 8.07 -19.36 20.77
CA PRO A 454 8.91 -20.55 20.91
C PRO A 454 8.49 -21.39 22.14
N ASN A 455 8.45 -22.70 21.96
CA ASN A 455 8.17 -23.63 23.05
C ASN A 455 9.43 -24.45 23.43
N GLU A 456 9.33 -25.25 24.51
CA GLU A 456 10.43 -26.04 25.03
C GLU A 456 10.97 -27.13 24.06
N MET A 457 10.21 -27.46 23.00
CA MET A 457 10.56 -28.45 21.99
C MET A 457 11.18 -27.85 20.72
N ALA A 458 11.62 -26.59 20.77
CA ALA A 458 12.14 -25.82 19.62
C ALA A 458 11.16 -25.72 18.43
N GLU A 459 9.86 -25.77 18.73
CA GLU A 459 8.77 -25.49 17.81
C GLU A 459 8.03 -24.22 18.24
N ASP A 460 7.07 -23.78 17.42
CA ASP A 460 6.23 -22.63 17.73
C ASP A 460 4.91 -23.05 18.38
N ASP A 461 4.49 -22.33 19.40
CA ASP A 461 3.12 -22.31 19.85
C ASP A 461 2.39 -21.08 19.30
N VAL A 462 1.09 -21.20 19.07
CA VAL A 462 0.25 -20.14 18.53
C VAL A 462 -0.21 -19.21 19.64
N LEU A 463 0.20 -17.95 19.59
CA LEU A 463 -0.31 -16.87 20.45
C LEU A 463 -1.26 -15.99 19.62
N ALA A 464 -2.52 -15.94 20.00
CA ALA A 464 -3.49 -14.99 19.47
C ALA A 464 -3.58 -13.76 20.39
N VAL A 465 -3.29 -12.59 19.86
CA VAL A 465 -3.51 -11.31 20.55
C VAL A 465 -4.73 -10.67 19.95
N VAL A 466 -5.76 -10.42 20.78
CA VAL A 466 -7.10 -10.02 20.35
C VAL A 466 -7.51 -8.70 20.98
N ALA A 467 -8.17 -7.84 20.21
CA ALA A 467 -8.80 -6.63 20.72
C ALA A 467 -10.33 -6.74 20.61
N PRO A 468 -11.07 -6.39 21.70
CA PRO A 468 -12.52 -6.50 21.72
C PRO A 468 -13.20 -5.47 20.82
N ALA A 469 -14.38 -5.81 20.32
CA ALA A 469 -15.29 -4.86 19.70
C ALA A 469 -15.77 -3.81 20.72
N PRO A 470 -16.17 -2.60 20.31
CA PRO A 470 -16.65 -1.58 21.23
C PRO A 470 -17.78 -2.09 22.14
N GLY A 471 -17.58 -1.97 23.45
CA GLY A 471 -18.54 -2.44 24.46
C GLY A 471 -18.61 -3.96 24.67
N ALA A 472 -17.82 -4.74 23.96
CA ALA A 472 -17.74 -6.19 24.12
C ALA A 472 -16.63 -6.60 25.08
N THR A 473 -16.80 -7.78 25.69
CA THR A 473 -15.77 -8.50 26.43
C THR A 473 -15.48 -9.81 25.74
N ILE A 474 -14.23 -10.27 25.81
CA ILE A 474 -13.81 -11.54 25.22
C ILE A 474 -13.47 -12.50 26.37
N ASP A 475 -14.16 -13.65 26.41
CA ASP A 475 -13.72 -14.79 27.22
C ASP A 475 -12.81 -15.67 26.35
N PRO A 476 -11.54 -15.89 26.72
CA PRO A 476 -10.62 -16.72 25.95
C PRO A 476 -11.11 -18.16 25.74
N LYS A 477 -11.87 -18.70 26.68
CA LYS A 477 -12.41 -20.06 26.60
C LYS A 477 -13.54 -20.12 25.56
N GLU A 478 -14.48 -19.18 25.61
CA GLU A 478 -15.56 -19.08 24.61
C GLU A 478 -14.99 -18.86 23.20
N LEU A 479 -13.99 -18.00 23.08
CA LEU A 479 -13.30 -17.80 21.80
C LEU A 479 -12.65 -19.09 21.30
N LEU A 480 -11.99 -19.85 22.16
CA LEU A 480 -11.40 -21.13 21.78
C LEU A 480 -12.46 -22.15 21.35
N GLU A 481 -13.58 -22.24 22.05
CA GLU A 481 -14.71 -23.10 21.72
C GLU A 481 -15.32 -22.74 20.35
N PHE A 482 -15.42 -21.45 20.04
CA PHE A 482 -15.84 -20.95 18.74
C PHE A 482 -14.87 -21.36 17.61
N LEU A 483 -13.57 -21.39 17.88
CA LEU A 483 -12.53 -21.73 16.90
C LEU A 483 -12.37 -23.24 16.66
N GLN A 484 -12.74 -24.09 17.63
CA GLN A 484 -12.55 -25.55 17.52
C GLN A 484 -13.17 -26.19 16.27
N PRO A 485 -14.42 -25.86 15.87
CA PRO A 485 -15.00 -26.42 14.65
C PRO A 485 -14.51 -25.75 13.36
N ARG A 486 -13.71 -24.68 13.45
CA ARG A 486 -13.30 -23.82 12.32
C ARG A 486 -11.86 -24.00 11.92
N LEU A 487 -11.01 -24.40 12.86
CA LEU A 487 -9.56 -24.52 12.66
C LEU A 487 -9.09 -25.96 12.89
N ALA A 488 -8.09 -26.38 12.14
CA ALA A 488 -7.39 -27.61 12.42
C ALA A 488 -6.78 -27.59 13.82
N HIS A 489 -6.72 -28.74 14.48
CA HIS A 489 -6.28 -28.85 15.88
C HIS A 489 -4.90 -28.25 16.16
N PHE A 490 -4.00 -28.24 15.19
CA PHE A 490 -2.65 -27.67 15.31
C PHE A 490 -2.63 -26.14 15.14
N MET A 491 -3.66 -25.55 14.50
CA MET A 491 -3.80 -24.11 14.29
C MET A 491 -4.43 -23.40 15.50
N LEU A 492 -5.11 -24.15 16.38
CA LEU A 492 -5.79 -23.58 17.53
C LEU A 492 -4.81 -22.93 18.51
N PRO A 493 -5.05 -21.65 18.92
CA PRO A 493 -4.18 -20.94 19.84
C PRO A 493 -3.95 -21.71 21.14
N ARG A 494 -2.69 -21.80 21.54
CA ARG A 494 -2.35 -22.21 22.92
C ARG A 494 -2.55 -21.03 23.86
N TYR A 495 -2.12 -19.86 23.42
CA TYR A 495 -2.18 -18.64 24.22
C TYR A 495 -3.14 -17.64 23.57
N ILE A 496 -3.95 -16.98 24.43
CA ILE A 496 -4.81 -15.88 24.02
C ILE A 496 -4.50 -14.69 24.93
N ARG A 497 -4.14 -13.55 24.36
CA ARG A 497 -3.90 -12.30 25.06
C ARG A 497 -4.92 -11.27 24.62
N ILE A 498 -5.55 -10.60 25.58
CA ILE A 498 -6.53 -9.55 25.30
C ILE A 498 -5.84 -8.20 25.51
N MET A 499 -5.91 -7.35 24.49
CA MET A 499 -5.40 -5.98 24.54
C MET A 499 -6.50 -5.02 24.11
N ALA A 500 -6.54 -3.81 24.70
CA ALA A 500 -7.49 -2.78 24.26
C ALA A 500 -7.27 -2.39 22.80
N ASP A 501 -5.99 -2.22 22.41
CA ASP A 501 -5.56 -1.92 21.04
C ASP A 501 -4.28 -2.68 20.70
N LEU A 502 -4.18 -3.15 19.47
CA LEU A 502 -2.97 -3.80 18.98
C LEU A 502 -1.93 -2.73 18.54
N PRO A 503 -0.62 -3.01 18.71
CA PRO A 503 0.42 -2.12 18.19
C PRO A 503 0.31 -2.02 16.68
N ARG A 504 0.36 -0.79 16.16
CA ARG A 504 0.17 -0.52 14.74
C ARG A 504 1.29 0.30 14.16
N THR A 505 1.62 -0.04 12.92
CA THR A 505 2.37 0.86 12.07
C THR A 505 1.54 2.11 11.80
N PRO A 506 2.19 3.21 11.44
CA PRO A 506 1.49 4.40 11.01
C PRO A 506 0.58 4.22 9.78
N THR A 507 0.76 3.14 9.02
CA THR A 507 -0.14 2.72 7.93
C THR A 507 -1.29 1.82 8.40
N GLN A 508 -1.56 1.82 9.70
CA GLN A 508 -2.64 1.05 10.35
C GLN A 508 -2.47 -0.50 10.26
N LYS A 509 -1.30 -0.99 9.85
CA LYS A 509 -1.01 -2.43 9.91
C LYS A 509 -0.56 -2.83 11.31
N VAL A 510 -1.03 -3.97 11.79
CA VAL A 510 -0.59 -4.50 13.09
C VAL A 510 0.91 -4.84 13.03
N GLU A 511 1.66 -4.38 14.03
CA GLU A 511 3.09 -4.63 14.17
C GLU A 511 3.35 -5.97 14.86
N LYS A 512 3.14 -7.08 14.14
CA LYS A 512 3.35 -8.44 14.66
C LYS A 512 4.77 -8.65 15.24
N TYR A 513 5.78 -7.95 14.72
CA TYR A 513 7.14 -8.05 15.25
C TYR A 513 7.24 -7.56 16.69
N VAL A 514 6.50 -6.51 17.06
CA VAL A 514 6.43 -6.00 18.44
C VAL A 514 5.83 -7.06 19.35
N LEU A 515 4.75 -7.69 18.90
CA LEU A 515 4.10 -8.76 19.67
C LEU A 515 5.00 -9.99 19.81
N ARG A 516 5.76 -10.35 18.78
CA ARG A 516 6.78 -11.42 18.85
C ARG A 516 7.91 -11.10 19.81
N GLN A 517 8.42 -9.86 19.81
CA GLN A 517 9.44 -9.41 20.74
C GLN A 517 8.96 -9.42 22.19
N GLN A 518 7.70 -9.06 22.43
CA GLN A 518 7.09 -9.17 23.76
C GLN A 518 6.96 -10.63 24.21
N GLY A 519 6.81 -11.54 23.26
CA GLY A 519 6.67 -12.96 23.53
C GLY A 519 5.47 -13.28 24.43
N LEU A 520 5.61 -14.31 25.25
CA LEU A 520 4.60 -14.71 26.21
C LEU A 520 4.62 -13.79 27.43
N THR A 521 3.60 -12.98 27.60
CA THR A 521 3.42 -12.07 28.73
C THR A 521 2.55 -12.69 29.84
N PRO A 522 2.68 -12.24 31.11
CA PRO A 522 1.94 -12.81 32.24
C PRO A 522 0.40 -12.71 32.12
N ASP A 523 -0.10 -11.75 31.32
CA ASP A 523 -1.52 -11.53 31.04
C ASP A 523 -2.08 -12.44 29.93
N ALA A 524 -1.25 -13.26 29.30
CA ALA A 524 -1.71 -14.22 28.30
C ALA A 524 -2.35 -15.44 28.98
N TRP A 525 -3.60 -15.70 28.62
CA TRP A 525 -4.30 -16.91 29.02
C TRP A 525 -3.69 -18.14 28.34
N ASP A 526 -3.42 -19.20 29.11
CA ASP A 526 -2.86 -20.45 28.60
C ASP A 526 -3.92 -21.57 28.70
N ARG A 527 -4.33 -22.05 27.54
CA ARG A 527 -5.29 -23.16 27.37
C ARG A 527 -4.89 -24.41 28.16
N GLU A 528 -3.61 -24.76 28.17
CA GLU A 528 -3.13 -25.98 28.83
C GLU A 528 -3.16 -25.84 30.35
N LYS A 529 -2.84 -24.64 30.89
CA LYS A 529 -3.01 -24.33 32.32
C LYS A 529 -4.48 -24.30 32.74
N ALA A 530 -5.37 -23.95 31.82
CA ALA A 530 -6.81 -24.02 32.01
C ALA A 530 -7.37 -25.45 31.90
N GLY A 531 -6.52 -26.48 31.72
CA GLY A 531 -6.90 -27.89 31.64
C GLY A 531 -7.52 -28.33 30.31
N ILE A 532 -7.52 -27.47 29.30
CA ILE A 532 -8.14 -27.76 27.99
C ILE A 532 -7.10 -28.42 27.07
N LYS A 533 -7.28 -29.72 26.82
CA LYS A 533 -6.44 -30.51 25.91
C LYS A 533 -7.18 -30.74 24.60
N ILE A 534 -6.60 -30.29 23.50
CA ILE A 534 -7.13 -30.53 22.15
C ILE A 534 -6.53 -31.83 21.62
N ARG A 535 -7.41 -32.76 21.23
CA ARG A 535 -7.00 -34.06 20.65
C ARG A 535 -7.10 -34.00 19.14
N ARG A 536 -6.16 -34.67 18.45
CA ARG A 536 -6.24 -34.91 17.01
C ARG A 536 -7.47 -35.78 16.71
N GLU A 537 -8.32 -35.31 15.80
CA GLU A 537 -9.41 -36.15 15.27
C GLU A 537 -8.82 -37.35 14.54
N LYS A 538 -9.20 -38.55 14.98
CA LYS A 538 -8.88 -39.79 14.24
C LYS A 538 -9.93 -39.95 13.15
N ILE A 539 -9.59 -39.60 11.91
CA ILE A 539 -10.38 -40.00 10.75
C ILE A 539 -10.28 -41.52 10.65
N ARG A 540 -11.36 -42.24 10.92
CA ARG A 540 -11.44 -43.68 10.61
C ARG A 540 -11.50 -43.77 9.08
N GLY A 541 -10.40 -44.14 8.45
CA GLY A 541 -10.41 -44.57 7.05
C GLY A 541 -11.45 -45.67 6.91
N GLY A 542 -12.44 -45.45 6.06
CA GLY A 542 -13.33 -46.50 5.63
C GLY A 542 -12.48 -47.58 4.93
N ALA A 543 -12.70 -48.83 5.30
CA ALA A 543 -12.14 -50.04 4.68
C ALA A 543 -12.62 -50.19 3.25
#